data_a2aba9f55695582856b28580b83efd23
#
_entry.id   a2aba9f55695582856b28580b83efd23
#
_cell.length_a   1.000
_cell.length_b   1.000
_cell.length_c   1.000
_cell.angle_alpha   90.00
_cell.angle_beta   90.00
_cell.angle_gamma   90.00
#
_symmetry.space_group_name_H-M   'P 1'
#
loop_
_entity.id
_entity.type
_entity.pdbx_description
1 polymer ?
#
loop_
_entity_poly.entity_id
_entity_poly.type
_entity_poly.pdbx_seq_one_letter_code
_entity_poly.pdbx_strand_id
1 'polypeptide(L)'
;MSTAFYSGISFVPSRLFPGAPATAASTRCLGAVTPAVVAGRPADRSVRSNALANRDIVLCLDVSTSMLTADVEILDTFTKLLDTFEGERVALVAWNTTAQTMVPLTDDYDLLRSQFREAGDALDFRPTLYNPMSDKYSQTFSGTMLTDVQASSLVGDGLASCSLAFDANQVEDRSRSIVLASDNQVVDPDHQQVYSLNDAADLSARENIRLFSLFGSDPSTVDPSLTGMTLTQARENLKTVTEDHSGFFYEVDDPKAVERIVKELEADQATMLEGDSEVRVTDVPQGYAVWLVTAVVALLVVTAWRRA
;
A
#
# COMPACT_ATOMS: atom_id res chain seq x y z
N MET A 1 -37.67 17.09 27.27
CA MET A 1 -38.88 17.10 26.45
C MET A 1 -38.48 16.47 25.14
N SER A 2 -38.73 15.18 25.07
CA SER A 2 -39.80 14.48 24.30
C SER A 2 -39.67 14.74 22.82
N THR A 3 -39.58 13.78 21.94
CA THR A 3 -40.28 12.51 21.78
C THR A 3 -39.63 11.63 20.72
N ALA A 4 -39.58 10.33 21.00
CA ALA A 4 -39.22 9.26 20.07
C ALA A 4 -40.38 9.02 19.07
N PHE A 5 -40.06 8.64 17.81
CA PHE A 5 -41.01 7.99 16.91
C PHE A 5 -40.51 6.61 16.52
N TYR A 6 -41.13 5.60 17.10
CA TYR A 6 -41.11 4.21 16.63
C TYR A 6 -42.11 4.08 15.46
N SER A 7 -41.67 3.50 14.34
CA SER A 7 -42.58 3.02 13.29
C SER A 7 -42.45 1.50 13.21
N GLY A 8 -43.52 0.83 13.68
CA GLY A 8 -43.64 -0.61 13.67
C GLY A 8 -44.02 -1.14 12.28
N ILE A 9 -43.40 -2.24 11.90
CA ILE A 9 -43.80 -3.05 10.72
C ILE A 9 -44.73 -4.15 11.25
N SER A 10 -45.99 -4.10 10.79
CA SER A 10 -47.02 -5.12 11.08
C SER A 10 -46.83 -6.33 10.17
N PHE A 11 -46.65 -7.50 10.77
CA PHE A 11 -46.81 -8.80 10.12
C PHE A 11 -48.30 -9.12 9.95
N VAL A 12 -48.70 -9.42 8.70
CA VAL A 12 -50.02 -9.99 8.39
C VAL A 12 -49.87 -11.51 8.18
N PRO A 13 -50.56 -12.35 8.94
CA PRO A 13 -50.53 -13.80 8.70
C PRO A 13 -51.47 -14.19 7.58
N SER A 14 -50.94 -14.84 6.54
CA SER A 14 -51.73 -15.42 5.47
C SER A 14 -52.40 -16.71 5.92
N ARG A 15 -53.72 -16.77 5.72
CA ARG A 15 -54.61 -17.89 6.05
C ARG A 15 -54.34 -19.11 5.18
N LEU A 16 -54.29 -20.25 5.84
CA LEU A 16 -54.36 -21.59 5.24
C LEU A 16 -55.73 -21.85 4.58
N PHE A 17 -55.68 -22.36 3.34
CA PHE A 17 -56.84 -23.00 2.69
C PHE A 17 -56.68 -24.52 2.75
N PRO A 18 -57.68 -25.27 3.10
CA PRO A 18 -57.64 -26.71 3.13
C PRO A 18 -58.23 -27.34 1.85
N GLY A 19 -57.58 -28.41 1.36
CA GLY A 19 -58.24 -29.50 0.68
C GLY A 19 -58.25 -29.51 -0.84
N ALA A 20 -57.37 -30.40 -1.41
CA ALA A 20 -57.65 -31.11 -2.66
C ALA A 20 -56.91 -32.47 -2.66
N PRO A 21 -57.46 -33.53 -3.28
CA PRO A 21 -57.09 -34.91 -3.04
C PRO A 21 -55.85 -35.39 -3.80
N ALA A 22 -55.12 -36.30 -3.17
CA ALA A 22 -53.98 -36.99 -3.72
C ALA A 22 -54.39 -38.02 -4.79
N THR A 23 -54.05 -37.78 -6.04
CA THR A 23 -53.70 -38.82 -7.02
C THR A 23 -53.06 -38.23 -8.25
N ALA A 24 -51.99 -38.84 -8.74
CA ALA A 24 -51.21 -38.55 -9.98
C ALA A 24 -50.16 -37.44 -9.86
N ALA A 25 -49.05 -37.74 -9.19
CA ALA A 25 -47.91 -36.82 -9.16
C ALA A 25 -46.55 -37.51 -9.03
N SER A 26 -46.17 -38.38 -9.96
CA SER A 26 -44.76 -38.83 -9.96
C SER A 26 -43.93 -38.33 -11.14
N THR A 27 -44.52 -37.64 -12.11
CA THR A 27 -43.78 -37.17 -13.31
C THR A 27 -43.69 -35.64 -13.43
N ARG A 28 -44.36 -34.89 -12.56
CA ARG A 28 -44.37 -33.42 -12.63
C ARG A 28 -43.32 -32.74 -11.74
N CYS A 29 -42.70 -33.44 -10.81
CA CYS A 29 -41.76 -32.79 -9.89
C CYS A 29 -40.37 -32.53 -10.46
N LEU A 30 -39.88 -33.34 -11.43
CA LEU A 30 -38.54 -33.10 -11.98
C LEU A 30 -38.48 -31.92 -12.96
N GLY A 31 -39.59 -31.60 -13.66
CA GLY A 31 -39.63 -30.49 -14.60
C GLY A 31 -39.80 -29.11 -13.95
N ALA A 32 -40.28 -29.06 -12.70
CA ALA A 32 -40.53 -27.80 -12.00
C ALA A 32 -39.34 -27.29 -11.15
N VAL A 33 -38.44 -28.20 -10.80
CA VAL A 33 -37.25 -27.85 -9.99
C VAL A 33 -36.18 -27.15 -10.80
N THR A 34 -35.98 -27.55 -12.07
CA THR A 34 -34.98 -26.97 -12.95
C THR A 34 -35.21 -25.49 -13.29
N PRO A 35 -36.42 -25.06 -13.69
CA PRO A 35 -36.67 -23.64 -13.93
C PRO A 35 -36.64 -22.77 -12.67
N ALA A 36 -36.97 -23.34 -11.50
CA ALA A 36 -36.91 -22.61 -10.22
C ALA A 36 -35.47 -22.34 -9.78
N VAL A 37 -34.52 -23.24 -10.06
CA VAL A 37 -33.08 -23.04 -9.79
C VAL A 37 -32.49 -21.99 -10.69
N VAL A 38 -32.90 -21.94 -11.98
CA VAL A 38 -32.44 -20.87 -12.90
C VAL A 38 -33.07 -19.52 -12.60
N ALA A 39 -34.36 -19.52 -12.15
CA ALA A 39 -35.05 -18.33 -11.73
C ALA A 39 -34.54 -17.78 -10.36
N GLY A 40 -33.90 -18.62 -9.57
CA GLY A 40 -33.31 -18.25 -8.29
C GLY A 40 -31.99 -17.44 -8.41
N ARG A 41 -31.54 -17.10 -9.62
CA ARG A 41 -30.29 -16.39 -9.90
C ARG A 41 -29.11 -16.99 -9.14
N PRO A 42 -28.54 -18.10 -9.60
CA PRO A 42 -27.34 -18.64 -8.99
C PRO A 42 -26.22 -17.62 -9.09
N ALA A 43 -25.81 -17.11 -7.94
CA ALA A 43 -24.76 -16.10 -7.81
C ALA A 43 -23.54 -16.76 -7.19
N ASP A 44 -22.39 -16.55 -7.79
CA ASP A 44 -21.12 -16.89 -7.16
C ASP A 44 -20.70 -15.72 -6.27
N ARG A 45 -20.47 -16.04 -5.00
CA ARG A 45 -20.04 -15.06 -4.01
C ARG A 45 -18.52 -15.12 -3.94
N SER A 46 -17.86 -14.39 -4.80
CA SER A 46 -16.43 -14.15 -4.64
C SER A 46 -16.20 -12.96 -3.72
N VAL A 47 -15.67 -13.23 -2.55
CA VAL A 47 -15.05 -12.20 -1.72
C VAL A 47 -13.67 -11.96 -2.34
N ARG A 48 -13.57 -11.05 -3.30
CA ARG A 48 -12.28 -10.52 -3.70
C ARG A 48 -11.96 -9.43 -2.69
N SER A 49 -10.99 -9.65 -1.84
CA SER A 49 -10.39 -8.54 -1.14
C SER A 49 -9.58 -7.76 -2.20
N ASN A 50 -10.14 -6.69 -2.73
CA ASN A 50 -9.38 -5.65 -3.45
C ASN A 50 -8.39 -4.95 -2.50
N ALA A 51 -8.28 -5.48 -1.30
CA ALA A 51 -7.49 -5.00 -0.20
C ALA A 51 -6.01 -4.84 -0.56
N LEU A 52 -5.45 -5.76 -1.32
CA LEU A 52 -4.02 -5.76 -1.67
C LEU A 52 -3.64 -4.66 -2.67
N ALA A 53 -4.61 -4.12 -3.43
CA ALA A 53 -4.36 -3.14 -4.49
C ALA A 53 -4.49 -1.66 -4.05
N ASN A 54 -4.82 -1.38 -2.78
CA ASN A 54 -5.18 -0.03 -2.34
C ASN A 54 -4.15 0.56 -1.37
N ARG A 55 -2.85 0.48 -1.71
CA ARG A 55 -1.77 1.08 -0.92
C ARG A 55 -1.01 2.12 -1.72
N ASP A 56 -0.65 3.20 -1.04
CA ASP A 56 0.26 4.22 -1.52
C ASP A 56 1.50 4.23 -0.63
N ILE A 57 2.65 4.01 -1.23
CA ILE A 57 3.93 3.89 -0.54
C ILE A 57 4.87 4.97 -1.07
N VAL A 58 5.36 5.84 -0.21
CA VAL A 58 6.41 6.80 -0.56
C VAL A 58 7.74 6.30 0.00
N LEU A 59 8.67 5.95 -0.89
CA LEU A 59 10.05 5.69 -0.54
C LEU A 59 10.77 7.04 -0.42
N CYS A 60 11.18 7.38 0.78
CA CYS A 60 11.69 8.68 1.20
C CYS A 60 13.16 8.52 1.57
N LEU A 61 14.08 8.83 0.62
CA LEU A 61 15.52 8.56 0.75
C LEU A 61 16.32 9.79 1.10
N ASP A 62 17.10 9.70 2.18
CA ASP A 62 18.18 10.63 2.50
C ASP A 62 19.38 10.32 1.61
N VAL A 63 19.56 11.07 0.52
CA VAL A 63 20.66 10.84 -0.41
C VAL A 63 21.97 11.51 0.01
N SER A 64 22.18 11.71 1.30
CA SER A 64 23.47 12.20 1.84
C SER A 64 24.57 11.15 1.66
N THR A 65 25.83 11.60 1.74
CA THR A 65 26.98 10.72 1.50
C THR A 65 27.14 9.62 2.53
N SER A 66 26.57 9.77 3.71
CA SER A 66 26.56 8.75 4.77
C SER A 66 25.56 7.60 4.50
N MET A 67 24.59 7.83 3.61
CA MET A 67 23.55 6.86 3.27
C MET A 67 23.82 6.05 1.99
N LEU A 68 24.81 6.42 1.18
CA LEU A 68 25.03 5.86 -0.16
C LEU A 68 24.92 4.33 -0.26
N THR A 69 25.62 3.62 0.63
CA THR A 69 25.62 2.14 0.62
C THR A 69 24.25 1.59 1.04
N ALA A 70 23.63 2.19 2.04
CA ALA A 70 22.33 1.78 2.52
C ALA A 70 21.24 2.00 1.46
N ASP A 71 21.27 3.14 0.80
CA ASP A 71 20.28 3.48 -0.22
C ASP A 71 20.35 2.57 -1.45
N VAL A 72 21.55 2.18 -1.89
CA VAL A 72 21.72 1.21 -2.97
C VAL A 72 21.07 -0.13 -2.61
N GLU A 73 21.28 -0.62 -1.39
CA GLU A 73 20.69 -1.87 -0.91
C GLU A 73 19.17 -1.78 -0.79
N ILE A 74 18.66 -0.65 -0.29
CA ILE A 74 17.22 -0.37 -0.17
C ILE A 74 16.57 -0.37 -1.56
N LEU A 75 17.12 0.37 -2.52
CA LEU A 75 16.59 0.45 -3.88
C LEU A 75 16.60 -0.90 -4.60
N ASP A 76 17.68 -1.69 -4.43
CA ASP A 76 17.77 -3.04 -5.00
C ASP A 76 16.70 -3.97 -4.41
N THR A 77 16.47 -3.88 -3.10
CA THR A 77 15.45 -4.67 -2.41
C THR A 77 14.04 -4.25 -2.83
N PHE A 78 13.75 -2.94 -2.88
CA PHE A 78 12.46 -2.45 -3.37
C PHE A 78 12.24 -2.81 -4.84
N THR A 79 13.28 -2.78 -5.68
CA THR A 79 13.19 -3.23 -7.08
C THR A 79 12.71 -4.68 -7.19
N LYS A 80 13.19 -5.57 -6.31
CA LYS A 80 12.76 -6.97 -6.25
C LYS A 80 11.32 -7.10 -5.75
N LEU A 81 10.92 -6.26 -4.79
CA LEU A 81 9.56 -6.27 -4.24
C LEU A 81 8.51 -5.81 -5.24
N LEU A 82 8.85 -4.97 -6.22
CA LEU A 82 7.93 -4.57 -7.29
C LEU A 82 7.36 -5.78 -8.06
N ASP A 83 8.05 -6.93 -8.05
CA ASP A 83 7.56 -8.15 -8.69
C ASP A 83 6.40 -8.83 -7.91
N THR A 84 6.20 -8.43 -6.67
CA THR A 84 5.14 -8.96 -5.79
C THR A 84 3.94 -8.03 -5.66
N PHE A 85 4.05 -6.80 -6.15
CA PHE A 85 3.01 -5.79 -6.03
C PHE A 85 1.90 -6.00 -7.08
N GLU A 86 0.66 -5.80 -6.65
CA GLU A 86 -0.55 -5.98 -7.46
C GLU A 86 -1.50 -4.77 -7.30
N GLY A 87 -1.08 -3.59 -7.81
CA GLY A 87 -1.90 -2.36 -7.78
C GLY A 87 -1.55 -1.37 -6.67
N GLU A 88 -0.51 -1.62 -5.90
CA GLU A 88 0.12 -0.62 -5.05
C GLU A 88 0.70 0.51 -5.90
N ARG A 89 0.56 1.75 -5.45
CA ARG A 89 1.26 2.87 -6.06
C ARG A 89 2.49 3.19 -5.23
N VAL A 90 3.61 3.39 -5.88
CA VAL A 90 4.88 3.73 -5.25
C VAL A 90 5.38 5.06 -5.78
N ALA A 91 5.88 5.92 -4.90
CA ALA A 91 6.64 7.12 -5.25
C ALA A 91 8.07 7.01 -4.75
N LEU A 92 8.99 7.70 -5.42
CA LEU A 92 10.36 7.88 -4.97
C LEU A 92 10.63 9.37 -4.76
N VAL A 93 10.94 9.74 -3.52
CA VAL A 93 11.35 11.09 -3.14
C VAL A 93 12.76 11.01 -2.56
N ALA A 94 13.69 11.71 -3.18
CA ALA A 94 15.05 11.88 -2.67
C ALA A 94 15.18 13.24 -2.01
N TRP A 95 15.93 13.34 -0.93
CA TRP A 95 16.14 14.59 -0.21
C TRP A 95 17.53 14.66 0.45
N ASN A 96 17.99 15.89 0.67
CA ASN A 96 19.17 16.23 1.45
C ASN A 96 18.93 17.59 2.12
N THR A 97 19.28 18.74 1.51
CA THR A 97 18.90 20.07 1.97
C THR A 97 17.51 20.49 1.50
N THR A 98 17.02 19.87 0.45
CA THR A 98 15.65 20.01 -0.07
C THR A 98 15.21 18.67 -0.65
N ALA A 99 13.95 18.54 -1.04
CA ALA A 99 13.40 17.30 -1.56
C ALA A 99 13.10 17.42 -3.06
N GLN A 100 13.33 16.31 -3.78
CA GLN A 100 13.01 16.13 -5.19
C GLN A 100 12.15 14.87 -5.36
N THR A 101 10.97 15.02 -5.92
CA THR A 101 10.18 13.86 -6.35
C THR A 101 10.79 13.29 -7.61
N MET A 102 11.45 12.16 -7.50
CA MET A 102 12.05 11.42 -8.62
C MET A 102 10.96 10.72 -9.44
N VAL A 103 10.03 10.07 -8.76
CA VAL A 103 8.87 9.42 -9.36
C VAL A 103 7.64 9.74 -8.53
N PRO A 104 6.59 10.33 -9.11
CA PRO A 104 5.32 10.51 -8.40
C PRO A 104 4.62 9.15 -8.19
N LEU A 105 3.60 9.12 -7.32
CA LEU A 105 2.82 7.90 -7.06
C LEU A 105 2.30 7.27 -8.36
N THR A 106 2.75 6.06 -8.65
CA THR A 106 2.39 5.31 -9.85
C THR A 106 2.40 3.80 -9.60
N ASP A 107 1.60 3.07 -10.36
CA ASP A 107 1.59 1.61 -10.48
C ASP A 107 2.29 1.12 -11.76
N ASP A 108 2.99 2.02 -12.46
CA ASP A 108 3.88 1.65 -13.57
C ASP A 108 5.20 1.08 -13.02
N TYR A 109 5.21 -0.23 -12.77
CA TYR A 109 6.37 -0.91 -12.19
C TYR A 109 7.58 -0.96 -13.14
N ASP A 110 7.39 -0.82 -14.44
CA ASP A 110 8.51 -0.76 -15.39
C ASP A 110 9.22 0.60 -15.29
N LEU A 111 8.46 1.67 -15.17
CA LEU A 111 8.99 3.00 -14.86
C LEU A 111 9.73 2.99 -13.50
N LEU A 112 9.10 2.46 -12.46
CA LEU A 112 9.70 2.38 -11.13
C LEU A 112 11.04 1.60 -11.14
N ARG A 113 11.08 0.42 -11.78
CA ARG A 113 12.33 -0.36 -11.93
C ARG A 113 13.42 0.41 -12.64
N SER A 114 13.07 1.17 -13.67
CA SER A 114 14.06 1.97 -14.42
C SER A 114 14.60 3.10 -13.56
N GLN A 115 13.76 3.80 -12.84
CA GLN A 115 14.13 4.93 -11.99
C GLN A 115 14.88 4.49 -10.72
N PHE A 116 14.50 3.37 -10.10
CA PHE A 116 15.24 2.81 -8.96
C PHE A 116 16.64 2.38 -9.36
N ARG A 117 16.82 1.77 -10.55
CA ARG A 117 18.16 1.45 -11.07
C ARG A 117 18.96 2.69 -11.39
N GLU A 118 18.37 3.70 -12.02
CA GLU A 118 19.05 4.97 -12.31
C GLU A 118 19.53 5.68 -11.05
N ALA A 119 18.67 5.74 -10.02
CA ALA A 119 19.00 6.29 -8.72
C ALA A 119 20.10 5.46 -8.03
N GLY A 120 19.95 4.13 -7.98
CA GLY A 120 20.94 3.23 -7.39
C GLY A 120 22.31 3.33 -8.06
N ASP A 121 22.36 3.35 -9.39
CA ASP A 121 23.59 3.57 -10.14
C ASP A 121 24.24 4.95 -9.89
N ALA A 122 23.43 5.97 -9.56
CA ALA A 122 23.96 7.30 -9.22
C ALA A 122 24.52 7.34 -7.80
N LEU A 123 23.99 6.51 -6.89
CA LEU A 123 24.43 6.36 -5.50
C LEU A 123 25.61 5.39 -5.35
N ASP A 124 25.84 4.49 -6.34
CA ASP A 124 26.92 3.50 -6.29
C ASP A 124 28.29 4.14 -6.63
N PHE A 125 28.77 4.97 -5.73
CA PHE A 125 30.12 5.52 -5.81
C PHE A 125 30.73 5.67 -4.41
N ARG A 126 32.05 5.84 -4.37
CA ARG A 126 32.77 6.11 -3.13
C ARG A 126 33.26 7.55 -3.13
N PRO A 127 32.81 8.39 -2.21
CA PRO A 127 33.32 9.74 -2.05
C PRO A 127 34.83 9.71 -1.77
N THR A 128 35.57 10.64 -2.40
CA THR A 128 36.99 10.86 -2.13
C THR A 128 37.25 12.33 -1.87
N LEU A 129 38.40 12.65 -1.25
CA LEU A 129 38.77 14.03 -0.95
C LEU A 129 38.82 14.93 -2.23
N TYR A 130 39.14 14.35 -3.39
CA TYR A 130 39.22 15.05 -4.66
C TYR A 130 37.94 14.99 -5.50
N ASN A 131 37.08 14.04 -5.22
CA ASN A 131 35.78 13.86 -5.89
C ASN A 131 34.75 13.44 -4.83
N PRO A 132 34.22 14.42 -4.08
CA PRO A 132 33.25 14.13 -3.02
C PRO A 132 31.88 13.70 -3.57
N MET A 133 31.57 14.02 -4.83
CA MET A 133 30.33 13.66 -5.51
C MET A 133 30.64 13.25 -6.94
N SER A 134 30.04 12.15 -7.42
CA SER A 134 30.16 11.76 -8.82
C SER A 134 29.34 12.70 -9.72
N ASP A 135 29.76 12.83 -10.99
CA ASP A 135 28.99 13.63 -11.98
C ASP A 135 27.55 13.08 -12.13
N LYS A 136 27.40 11.75 -12.10
CA LYS A 136 26.09 11.09 -12.19
C LYS A 136 25.23 11.42 -10.98
N TYR A 137 25.77 11.34 -9.77
CA TYR A 137 25.07 11.74 -8.55
C TYR A 137 24.62 13.19 -8.63
N SER A 138 25.52 14.10 -8.98
CA SER A 138 25.24 15.53 -9.08
C SER A 138 24.17 15.87 -10.11
N GLN A 139 24.09 15.11 -11.21
CA GLN A 139 23.05 15.29 -12.22
C GLN A 139 21.71 14.73 -11.77
N THR A 140 21.70 13.50 -11.23
CA THR A 140 20.48 12.79 -10.83
C THR A 140 19.78 13.47 -9.64
N PHE A 141 20.57 13.92 -8.66
CA PHE A 141 20.06 14.51 -7.40
C PHE A 141 20.28 16.03 -7.32
N SER A 142 20.42 16.73 -8.44
CA SER A 142 20.63 18.17 -8.47
C SER A 142 19.53 18.97 -7.74
N GLY A 143 18.31 18.46 -7.72
CA GLY A 143 17.17 19.07 -7.03
C GLY A 143 17.12 18.82 -5.52
N THR A 144 18.04 18.03 -4.95
CA THR A 144 18.07 17.74 -3.50
C THR A 144 19.04 18.64 -2.74
N MET A 145 19.83 19.45 -3.44
CA MET A 145 20.86 20.29 -2.85
C MET A 145 20.67 21.76 -3.19
N LEU A 146 20.72 22.59 -2.16
CA LEU A 146 20.78 24.05 -2.30
C LEU A 146 22.24 24.48 -2.21
N THR A 147 22.74 25.19 -3.23
CA THR A 147 24.15 25.61 -3.32
C THR A 147 24.52 26.73 -2.35
N ASP A 148 23.55 27.47 -1.87
CA ASP A 148 23.74 28.67 -1.00
C ASP A 148 23.52 28.36 0.49
N VAL A 149 23.30 27.08 0.84
CA VAL A 149 22.97 26.65 2.20
C VAL A 149 24.06 25.69 2.70
N GLN A 150 24.62 25.99 3.87
CA GLN A 150 25.57 25.12 4.56
C GLN A 150 24.82 24.10 5.45
N ALA A 151 23.95 23.31 4.84
CA ALA A 151 23.19 22.29 5.55
C ALA A 151 23.24 20.97 4.78
N SER A 152 22.94 19.87 5.47
CA SER A 152 22.80 18.54 4.89
C SER A 152 21.88 17.69 5.74
N SER A 153 21.19 16.77 5.11
CA SER A 153 20.34 15.78 5.78
C SER A 153 19.29 16.40 6.68
N LEU A 154 18.53 17.38 6.14
CA LEU A 154 17.44 18.06 6.86
C LEU A 154 16.23 17.08 6.96
N VAL A 155 16.34 16.10 7.86
CA VAL A 155 15.43 14.95 7.95
C VAL A 155 13.97 15.34 8.19
N GLY A 156 13.73 16.39 9.00
CA GLY A 156 12.36 16.85 9.26
C GLY A 156 11.73 17.44 8.00
N ASP A 157 12.45 18.26 7.25
CA ASP A 157 11.97 18.84 5.98
C ASP A 157 11.84 17.77 4.89
N GLY A 158 12.76 16.79 4.88
CA GLY A 158 12.68 15.61 4.02
C GLY A 158 11.40 14.82 4.25
N LEU A 159 11.13 14.43 5.51
CA LEU A 159 9.93 13.69 5.88
C LEU A 159 8.65 14.50 5.62
N ALA A 160 8.62 15.79 5.94
CA ALA A 160 7.49 16.67 5.65
C ALA A 160 7.22 16.74 4.14
N SER A 161 8.27 16.84 3.31
CA SER A 161 8.15 16.83 1.85
C SER A 161 7.63 15.50 1.31
N CYS A 162 8.07 14.38 1.89
CA CYS A 162 7.55 13.05 1.54
C CYS A 162 6.07 12.91 1.89
N SER A 163 5.60 13.53 2.98
CA SER A 163 4.18 13.55 3.34
C SER A 163 3.33 14.32 2.32
N LEU A 164 3.91 15.28 1.62
CA LEU A 164 3.25 16.04 0.55
C LEU A 164 3.25 15.33 -0.81
N ALA A 165 3.93 14.19 -0.95
CA ALA A 165 3.96 13.41 -2.20
C ALA A 165 2.67 12.61 -2.44
N PHE A 166 1.78 12.51 -1.46
CA PHE A 166 0.48 11.88 -1.61
C PHE A 166 -0.54 12.81 -2.29
N ASP A 167 -1.49 12.22 -3.01
CA ASP A 167 -2.57 12.98 -3.63
C ASP A 167 -3.39 13.73 -2.59
N ALA A 168 -3.64 15.02 -2.83
CA ALA A 168 -4.43 15.86 -1.93
C ALA A 168 -5.91 15.44 -1.83
N ASN A 169 -6.43 14.81 -2.89
CA ASN A 169 -7.77 14.23 -2.90
C ASN A 169 -7.65 12.81 -2.33
N GLN A 170 -8.01 12.65 -1.06
CA GLN A 170 -8.10 11.33 -0.44
C GLN A 170 -9.06 10.46 -1.28
N VAL A 171 -8.51 9.48 -1.98
CA VAL A 171 -9.30 8.33 -2.38
C VAL A 171 -9.51 7.56 -1.08
N GLU A 172 -10.71 7.59 -0.53
CA GLU A 172 -11.07 7.20 0.85
C GLU A 172 -10.66 5.77 1.23
N ASP A 173 -10.23 4.95 0.26
CA ASP A 173 -9.96 3.51 0.45
C ASP A 173 -8.48 3.11 0.34
N ARG A 174 -7.52 4.07 0.30
CA ARG A 174 -6.09 3.74 0.17
C ARG A 174 -5.32 4.02 1.46
N SER A 175 -4.62 3.00 1.97
CA SER A 175 -3.68 3.19 3.08
C SER A 175 -2.42 3.93 2.58
N ARG A 176 -1.88 4.81 3.41
CA ARG A 176 -0.72 5.65 3.10
C ARG A 176 0.44 5.31 4.02
N SER A 177 1.60 5.11 3.43
CA SER A 177 2.80 4.79 4.20
C SER A 177 4.03 5.49 3.63
N ILE A 178 4.90 5.96 4.51
CA ILE A 178 6.23 6.45 4.17
C ILE A 178 7.25 5.45 4.69
N VAL A 179 8.19 5.06 3.84
CA VAL A 179 9.41 4.36 4.23
C VAL A 179 10.54 5.37 4.19
N LEU A 180 10.88 5.90 5.37
CA LEU A 180 11.95 6.88 5.57
C LEU A 180 13.28 6.16 5.77
N ALA A 181 14.21 6.34 4.87
CA ALA A 181 15.58 5.88 5.01
C ALA A 181 16.48 7.05 5.37
N SER A 182 17.12 7.01 6.54
CA SER A 182 18.03 8.08 7.00
C SER A 182 18.87 7.59 8.19
N ASP A 183 20.06 8.16 8.38
CA ASP A 183 20.84 8.05 9.60
C ASP A 183 20.54 9.13 10.64
N ASN A 184 19.59 10.02 10.31
CA ASN A 184 19.16 11.11 11.19
C ASN A 184 20.34 12.00 11.67
N GLN A 185 21.37 12.16 10.83
CA GLN A 185 22.55 12.98 11.10
C GLN A 185 22.40 14.36 10.44
N VAL A 186 21.66 15.26 11.08
CA VAL A 186 21.38 16.60 10.58
C VAL A 186 22.60 17.51 10.74
N VAL A 187 23.02 18.13 9.65
CA VAL A 187 23.99 19.23 9.65
C VAL A 187 23.24 20.52 9.31
N ASP A 188 23.06 21.38 10.29
CA ASP A 188 22.29 22.63 10.11
C ASP A 188 22.81 23.75 11.03
N PRO A 189 24.03 24.31 10.72
CA PRO A 189 24.63 25.32 11.55
C PRO A 189 23.86 26.67 11.54
N ASP A 190 23.09 26.93 10.48
CA ASP A 190 22.36 28.19 10.28
C ASP A 190 20.87 28.07 10.61
N HIS A 191 20.42 26.91 11.17
CA HIS A 191 19.03 26.65 11.53
C HIS A 191 18.04 26.86 10.38
N GLN A 192 18.34 26.27 9.24
CA GLN A 192 17.55 26.34 8.01
C GLN A 192 16.36 25.35 8.01
N GLN A 193 16.48 24.29 8.80
CA GLN A 193 15.42 23.28 8.91
C GLN A 193 14.14 23.89 9.48
N VAL A 194 13.04 23.77 8.75
CA VAL A 194 11.72 24.32 9.12
C VAL A 194 10.97 23.35 10.04
N TYR A 195 11.00 22.05 9.74
CA TYR A 195 10.36 21.01 10.53
C TYR A 195 11.40 20.23 11.30
N SER A 196 11.23 20.06 12.61
CA SER A 196 11.96 19.00 13.31
C SER A 196 11.46 17.61 12.87
N LEU A 197 12.24 16.56 13.12
CA LEU A 197 11.78 15.18 12.85
C LEU A 197 10.45 14.88 13.52
N ASN A 198 10.26 15.34 14.76
CA ASN A 198 9.02 15.14 15.51
C ASN A 198 7.84 15.90 14.89
N ASP A 199 8.03 17.17 14.48
CA ASP A 199 6.95 17.95 13.86
C ASP A 199 6.53 17.33 12.51
N ALA A 200 7.48 16.79 11.75
CA ALA A 200 7.20 16.11 10.49
C ALA A 200 6.49 14.74 10.70
N ALA A 201 6.85 14.00 11.76
CA ALA A 201 6.15 12.78 12.14
C ALA A 201 4.71 13.08 12.62
N ASP A 202 4.52 14.16 13.39
CA ASP A 202 3.20 14.69 13.75
C ASP A 202 2.36 15.05 12.51
N LEU A 203 2.97 15.66 11.50
CA LEU A 203 2.31 15.97 10.22
C LEU A 203 1.85 14.68 9.52
N SER A 204 2.74 13.70 9.39
CA SER A 204 2.43 12.40 8.81
C SER A 204 1.26 11.71 9.53
N ALA A 205 1.29 11.70 10.87
CA ALA A 205 0.24 11.10 11.68
C ALA A 205 -1.12 11.79 11.51
N ARG A 206 -1.15 13.13 11.41
CA ARG A 206 -2.39 13.91 11.16
C ARG A 206 -3.00 13.61 9.79
N GLU A 207 -2.17 13.30 8.81
CA GLU A 207 -2.61 12.91 7.46
C GLU A 207 -2.91 11.40 7.33
N ASN A 208 -2.94 10.66 8.45
CA ASN A 208 -3.11 9.21 8.50
C ASN A 208 -2.07 8.46 7.65
N ILE A 209 -0.84 8.95 7.63
CA ILE A 209 0.29 8.33 6.96
C ILE A 209 1.08 7.55 8.01
N ARG A 210 1.28 6.25 7.78
CA ARG A 210 2.09 5.42 8.66
C ARG A 210 3.56 5.55 8.33
N LEU A 211 4.38 5.76 9.35
CA LEU A 211 5.82 5.91 9.23
C LEU A 211 6.54 4.59 9.47
N PHE A 212 7.37 4.18 8.51
CA PHE A 212 8.35 3.11 8.63
C PHE A 212 9.74 3.74 8.49
N SER A 213 10.59 3.58 9.48
CA SER A 213 11.95 4.13 9.43
C SER A 213 12.98 3.02 9.25
N LEU A 214 13.84 3.21 8.26
CA LEU A 214 15.02 2.39 7.97
C LEU A 214 16.27 3.18 8.36
N PHE A 215 16.91 2.77 9.43
CA PHE A 215 18.16 3.38 9.86
C PHE A 215 19.35 2.69 9.21
N GLY A 216 20.19 3.47 8.55
CA GLY A 216 21.46 3.01 7.99
C GLY A 216 22.45 4.16 8.02
N SER A 217 23.74 3.89 8.04
CA SER A 217 24.78 4.90 7.95
C SER A 217 26.13 4.27 7.67
N ASP A 218 27.01 4.97 6.95
CA ASP A 218 28.45 4.67 6.96
C ASP A 218 29.14 5.48 8.08
N PRO A 219 29.53 4.84 9.21
CA PRO A 219 30.14 5.53 10.34
C PRO A 219 31.42 6.30 9.98
N SER A 220 32.06 5.96 8.85
CA SER A 220 33.30 6.62 8.41
C SER A 220 33.06 8.01 7.82
N THR A 221 31.83 8.33 7.46
CA THR A 221 31.44 9.62 6.85
C THR A 221 30.76 10.57 7.82
N VAL A 222 30.45 10.13 9.04
CA VAL A 222 29.75 10.91 10.05
C VAL A 222 30.73 11.63 10.97
N ASP A 223 30.56 12.96 11.11
CA ASP A 223 31.29 13.77 12.09
C ASP A 223 30.34 14.29 13.17
N PRO A 224 30.37 13.73 14.39
CA PRO A 224 29.49 14.16 15.48
C PRO A 224 29.68 15.62 15.90
N SER A 225 30.81 16.25 15.56
CA SER A 225 31.03 17.68 15.84
C SER A 225 30.21 18.60 14.94
N LEU A 226 29.80 18.14 13.77
CA LEU A 226 28.96 18.86 12.84
C LEU A 226 27.45 18.62 13.07
N THR A 227 27.09 17.41 13.46
CA THR A 227 25.71 17.01 13.66
C THR A 227 25.18 17.26 15.09
N GLY A 228 26.09 17.52 16.04
CA GLY A 228 25.72 17.74 17.43
C GLY A 228 25.25 16.50 18.19
N MET A 229 25.18 15.31 17.53
CA MET A 229 24.80 14.06 18.16
C MET A 229 25.63 12.89 17.61
N THR A 230 25.81 11.88 18.44
CA THR A 230 26.46 10.64 18.01
C THR A 230 25.49 9.80 17.18
N LEU A 231 26.02 8.90 16.35
CA LEU A 231 25.22 7.98 15.55
C LEU A 231 24.23 7.16 16.41
N THR A 232 24.66 6.74 17.61
CA THR A 232 23.77 6.04 18.56
C THR A 232 22.62 6.92 19.03
N GLN A 233 22.87 8.19 19.31
CA GLN A 233 21.81 9.15 19.69
C GLN A 233 20.85 9.44 18.54
N ALA A 234 21.38 9.60 17.33
CA ALA A 234 20.57 9.78 16.14
C ALA A 234 19.65 8.59 15.87
N ARG A 235 20.20 7.38 16.00
CA ARG A 235 19.45 6.12 15.90
C ARG A 235 18.32 6.05 16.92
N GLU A 236 18.62 6.26 18.21
CA GLU A 236 17.61 6.20 19.27
C GLU A 236 16.56 7.31 19.14
N ASN A 237 16.95 8.50 18.67
CA ASN A 237 16.02 9.57 18.40
C ASN A 237 15.05 9.21 17.25
N LEU A 238 15.57 8.72 16.09
CA LEU A 238 14.74 8.27 14.99
C LEU A 238 13.78 7.15 15.41
N LYS A 239 14.30 6.18 16.17
CA LYS A 239 13.50 5.08 16.71
C LYS A 239 12.38 5.59 17.60
N THR A 240 12.70 6.43 18.60
CA THR A 240 11.74 6.96 19.56
C THR A 240 10.64 7.74 18.85
N VAL A 241 11.01 8.67 17.96
CA VAL A 241 10.02 9.45 17.21
C VAL A 241 9.13 8.56 16.35
N THR A 242 9.69 7.56 15.69
CA THR A 242 8.91 6.62 14.88
C THR A 242 7.91 5.82 15.72
N GLU A 243 8.35 5.25 16.84
CA GLU A 243 7.52 4.43 17.73
C GLU A 243 6.45 5.26 18.45
N ASP A 244 6.77 6.49 18.88
CA ASP A 244 5.82 7.42 19.52
C ASP A 244 4.64 7.80 18.58
N HIS A 245 4.88 7.77 17.26
CA HIS A 245 3.85 7.99 16.23
C HIS A 245 3.25 6.68 15.67
N SER A 246 3.36 5.59 16.45
CA SER A 246 2.81 4.28 16.07
C SER A 246 3.39 3.71 14.76
N GLY A 247 4.61 4.12 14.42
CA GLY A 247 5.38 3.63 13.30
C GLY A 247 6.25 2.44 13.68
N PHE A 248 7.02 1.96 12.70
CA PHE A 248 7.93 0.82 12.88
C PHE A 248 9.36 1.21 12.51
N PHE A 249 10.29 0.86 13.39
CA PHE A 249 11.71 1.12 13.19
C PHE A 249 12.46 -0.15 12.81
N TYR A 250 13.32 -0.06 11.78
CA TYR A 250 14.18 -1.14 11.32
C TYR A 250 15.59 -0.63 11.06
N GLU A 251 16.54 -1.54 10.99
CA GLU A 251 17.93 -1.26 10.59
C GLU A 251 18.18 -1.87 9.22
N VAL A 252 18.91 -1.16 8.37
CA VAL A 252 19.26 -1.62 7.01
C VAL A 252 20.12 -2.88 7.06
N ASP A 253 20.99 -3.00 8.09
CA ASP A 253 21.82 -4.19 8.32
C ASP A 253 21.04 -5.48 8.57
N ASP A 254 19.75 -5.40 8.83
CA ASP A 254 18.87 -6.56 8.90
C ASP A 254 18.41 -6.96 7.48
N PRO A 255 18.89 -8.08 6.93
CA PRO A 255 18.56 -8.49 5.56
C PRO A 255 17.06 -8.71 5.30
N LYS A 256 16.26 -8.74 6.37
CA LYS A 256 14.80 -8.92 6.32
C LYS A 256 14.03 -7.65 6.67
N ALA A 257 14.71 -6.52 6.87
CA ALA A 257 14.04 -5.28 7.26
C ALA A 257 12.96 -4.90 6.25
N VAL A 258 13.31 -4.84 4.98
CA VAL A 258 12.37 -4.44 3.91
C VAL A 258 11.25 -5.47 3.71
N GLU A 259 11.56 -6.78 3.78
CA GLU A 259 10.53 -7.83 3.74
C GLU A 259 9.54 -7.71 4.91
N ARG A 260 10.04 -7.34 6.11
CA ARG A 260 9.18 -7.11 7.28
C ARG A 260 8.33 -5.87 7.11
N ILE A 261 8.87 -4.78 6.57
CA ILE A 261 8.10 -3.57 6.26
C ILE A 261 6.93 -3.93 5.34
N VAL A 262 7.19 -4.65 4.25
CA VAL A 262 6.13 -5.07 3.32
C VAL A 262 5.09 -5.93 4.02
N LYS A 263 5.51 -6.88 4.86
CA LYS A 263 4.59 -7.73 5.62
C LYS A 263 3.74 -6.93 6.61
N GLU A 264 4.30 -5.93 7.28
CA GLU A 264 3.53 -5.04 8.16
C GLU A 264 2.57 -4.15 7.35
N LEU A 265 3.01 -3.65 6.18
CA LEU A 265 2.15 -2.95 5.24
C LEU A 265 0.95 -3.82 4.81
N GLU A 266 1.15 -5.12 4.62
CA GLU A 266 0.07 -6.08 4.31
C GLU A 266 -0.86 -6.33 5.50
N ALA A 267 -0.30 -6.44 6.71
CA ALA A 267 -1.07 -6.72 7.93
C ALA A 267 -1.97 -5.54 8.32
N ASP A 268 -1.49 -4.31 8.19
CA ASP A 268 -2.26 -3.10 8.49
C ASP A 268 -3.51 -2.97 7.63
N GLN A 269 -3.40 -3.33 6.40
CA GLN A 269 -4.52 -3.28 5.47
C GLN A 269 -5.59 -4.33 5.82
N ALA A 270 -5.18 -5.51 6.27
CA ALA A 270 -6.12 -6.55 6.70
C ALA A 270 -7.00 -6.07 7.87
N THR A 271 -6.44 -5.28 8.79
CA THR A 271 -7.19 -4.73 9.94
C THR A 271 -8.12 -3.59 9.57
N MET A 272 -7.77 -2.74 8.60
CA MET A 272 -8.65 -1.67 8.10
C MET A 272 -9.85 -2.21 7.32
N LEU A 273 -9.71 -3.38 6.68
CA LEU A 273 -10.72 -3.98 5.81
C LEU A 273 -11.64 -5.00 6.50
N GLU A 274 -11.38 -5.40 7.72
CA GLU A 274 -12.36 -6.16 8.51
C GLU A 274 -13.67 -5.36 8.75
N GLY A 275 -13.66 -4.03 8.49
CA GLY A 275 -14.83 -3.16 8.54
C GLY A 275 -15.67 -3.09 7.27
N ASP A 276 -15.10 -3.37 6.09
CA ASP A 276 -15.79 -3.12 4.79
C ASP A 276 -15.52 -4.23 3.77
N SER A 277 -16.11 -5.41 4.00
CA SER A 277 -16.08 -6.48 3.02
C SER A 277 -17.15 -6.22 1.95
N GLU A 278 -16.79 -5.62 0.83
CA GLU A 278 -17.67 -5.51 -0.33
C GLU A 278 -17.90 -6.90 -0.93
N VAL A 279 -19.08 -7.43 -0.66
CA VAL A 279 -19.54 -8.71 -1.22
C VAL A 279 -19.96 -8.48 -2.67
N ARG A 280 -19.08 -8.73 -3.61
CA ARG A 280 -19.44 -8.69 -5.03
C ARG A 280 -20.19 -9.97 -5.39
N VAL A 281 -21.49 -9.83 -5.59
CA VAL A 281 -22.37 -10.89 -6.07
C VAL A 281 -22.36 -10.85 -7.61
N THR A 282 -21.70 -11.81 -8.24
CA THR A 282 -21.70 -11.93 -9.71
C THR A 282 -22.71 -13.00 -10.13
N ASP A 283 -23.71 -12.60 -10.90
CA ASP A 283 -24.66 -13.53 -11.49
C ASP A 283 -23.94 -14.43 -12.52
N VAL A 284 -23.89 -15.74 -12.30
CA VAL A 284 -23.26 -16.70 -13.22
C VAL A 284 -24.28 -17.70 -13.75
N PRO A 285 -25.22 -17.24 -14.62
CA PRO A 285 -26.28 -18.11 -15.14
C PRO A 285 -25.79 -19.11 -16.21
N GLN A 286 -24.59 -18.91 -16.77
CA GLN A 286 -24.11 -19.64 -17.95
C GLN A 286 -23.96 -21.15 -17.72
N GLY A 287 -23.38 -21.58 -16.59
CA GLY A 287 -23.19 -23.00 -16.27
C GLY A 287 -24.52 -23.74 -16.13
N TYR A 288 -25.48 -23.13 -15.45
CA TYR A 288 -26.81 -23.71 -15.23
C TYR A 288 -27.66 -23.72 -16.50
N ALA A 289 -27.51 -22.72 -17.37
CA ALA A 289 -28.20 -22.68 -18.66
C ALA A 289 -27.75 -23.84 -19.56
N VAL A 290 -26.47 -24.16 -19.61
CA VAL A 290 -25.94 -25.31 -20.37
C VAL A 290 -26.51 -26.63 -19.85
N TRP A 291 -26.56 -26.83 -18.53
CA TRP A 291 -27.15 -28.03 -17.93
C TRP A 291 -28.64 -28.13 -18.21
N LEU A 292 -29.39 -27.03 -18.20
CA LEU A 292 -30.80 -27.01 -18.52
C LEU A 292 -31.03 -27.41 -19.98
N VAL A 293 -30.27 -26.87 -20.91
CA VAL A 293 -30.37 -27.20 -22.36
C VAL A 293 -30.06 -28.68 -22.59
N THR A 294 -29.01 -29.20 -21.97
CA THR A 294 -28.66 -30.64 -22.09
C THR A 294 -29.74 -31.54 -21.50
N ALA A 295 -30.33 -31.18 -20.37
CA ALA A 295 -31.46 -31.96 -19.79
C ALA A 295 -32.70 -31.93 -20.67
N VAL A 296 -33.06 -30.80 -21.28
CA VAL A 296 -34.17 -30.66 -22.20
C VAL A 296 -33.95 -31.53 -23.47
N VAL A 297 -32.75 -31.47 -24.06
CA VAL A 297 -32.39 -32.25 -25.24
C VAL A 297 -32.48 -33.76 -24.90
N ALA A 298 -31.94 -34.20 -23.77
CA ALA A 298 -32.03 -35.59 -23.34
C ALA A 298 -33.49 -36.07 -23.16
N LEU A 299 -34.34 -35.23 -22.56
CA LEU A 299 -35.77 -35.50 -22.42
C LEU A 299 -36.46 -35.63 -23.76
N LEU A 300 -36.17 -34.77 -24.72
CA LEU A 300 -36.72 -34.84 -26.08
C LEU A 300 -36.30 -36.13 -26.82
N VAL A 301 -35.04 -36.54 -26.69
CA VAL A 301 -34.53 -37.79 -27.26
C VAL A 301 -35.24 -39.01 -26.67
N VAL A 302 -35.38 -39.05 -25.33
CA VAL A 302 -36.09 -40.16 -24.66
C VAL A 302 -37.57 -40.21 -25.05
N THR A 303 -38.24 -39.07 -25.15
CA THR A 303 -39.65 -39.00 -25.55
C THR A 303 -39.84 -39.38 -26.99
N ALA A 304 -38.93 -39.01 -27.92
CA ALA A 304 -38.95 -39.44 -29.29
C ALA A 304 -38.75 -40.96 -29.43
N TRP A 305 -37.80 -41.52 -28.69
CA TRP A 305 -37.52 -42.95 -28.73
C TRP A 305 -38.65 -43.83 -28.17
N ARG A 306 -39.43 -43.30 -27.22
CA ARG A 306 -40.62 -43.99 -26.69
C ARG A 306 -41.83 -43.96 -27.68
N ARG A 307 -41.83 -43.05 -28.66
CA ARG A 307 -42.91 -42.91 -29.65
C ARG A 307 -42.57 -43.59 -30.97
N ALA A 308 -41.33 -44.01 -31.20
CA ALA A 308 -40.91 -44.85 -32.30
C ALA A 308 -41.02 -46.35 -31.94
#